data_5fc3b200d18b42ec129fad6811faeeaa
#
_entry.id   5fc3b200d18b42ec129fad6811faeeaa
#
_cell.length_a   1.000
_cell.length_b   1.000
_cell.length_c   1.000
_cell.angle_alpha   90.00
_cell.angle_beta   90.00
_cell.angle_gamma   90.00
#
_symmetry.space_group_name_H-M   'P 1'
#
loop_
_entity.id
_entity.type
_entity.pdbx_description
1 polymer ?
#
loop_
_entity_poly.entity_id
_entity_poly.type
_entity_poly.pdbx_seq_one_letter_code
_entity_poly.pdbx_strand_id
1 'polypeptide(L)'
;MTDSLPLIFTAPRRGMPPVHFADLDVAGRKDAVVTAGQPAFRAAQVARHYFTGLTRDPAEMTDLPAEGRTEFVDALLPQLLTEVRSQACDDGDTRKTLWRAHDGTLIESVLMRYPGRITLCVSSQAGCGMACPFCATGQGGLQRNLSTAEIVEQVRLAARAARDGALGTPGRLSNVVFMGMGEPLANYKRVLAAVKMITAPGPFGLGISARSVTVSTVGLVPAIERLTAEKLQVRLAVSLHTPDDELRDTLVPVNDRWKIDEVLRAARAYADTTGRRVSIEYALIRDINDQPWRADLLGELLRKHFGQLVHVNLIPLNPT
;
A
#
# COMPACT_ATOMS: atom_id res chain seq x y z
N MET A 1 -26.55 12.58 17.64
CA MET A 1 -25.31 13.23 17.21
C MET A 1 -24.20 12.23 17.42
N THR A 2 -23.80 11.51 16.37
CA THR A 2 -22.63 10.64 16.45
C THR A 2 -21.41 11.56 16.40
N ASP A 3 -20.66 11.63 17.51
CA ASP A 3 -19.37 12.33 17.52
C ASP A 3 -18.50 11.78 16.38
N SER A 4 -18.33 12.55 15.31
CA SER A 4 -17.44 12.19 14.23
C SER A 4 -16.00 12.17 14.76
N LEU A 5 -15.26 11.09 14.48
CA LEU A 5 -13.84 11.02 14.85
C LEU A 5 -13.07 12.15 14.15
N PRO A 6 -12.13 12.79 14.87
CA PRO A 6 -11.33 13.87 14.27
C PRO A 6 -10.41 13.34 13.16
N LEU A 7 -10.24 14.14 12.11
CA LEU A 7 -9.23 13.86 11.06
C LEU A 7 -7.81 13.92 11.65
N ILE A 8 -7.04 12.84 11.47
CA ILE A 8 -5.67 12.75 11.98
C ILE A 8 -4.70 12.67 10.80
N PHE A 9 -3.98 13.77 10.53
CA PHE A 9 -2.96 13.84 9.48
C PHE A 9 -1.54 13.51 9.97
N THR A 10 -1.30 13.62 11.29
CA THR A 10 0.00 13.33 11.89
C THR A 10 -0.11 12.11 12.79
N ALA A 11 0.56 11.03 12.40
CA ALA A 11 0.54 9.81 13.18
C ALA A 11 1.35 9.94 14.48
N PRO A 12 0.93 9.25 15.56
CA PRO A 12 1.73 9.11 16.76
C PRO A 12 3.12 8.56 16.47
N ARG A 13 4.15 9.01 17.21
CA ARG A 13 5.54 8.56 17.03
C ARG A 13 5.89 7.29 17.81
N ARG A 14 4.92 6.68 18.48
CA ARG A 14 5.11 5.46 19.29
C ARG A 14 5.08 4.21 18.41
N GLY A 15 5.72 3.13 18.88
CA GLY A 15 5.60 1.81 18.28
C GLY A 15 6.36 1.59 16.97
N MET A 16 7.33 2.46 16.64
CA MET A 16 8.15 2.25 15.45
C MET A 16 9.01 0.98 15.62
N PRO A 17 9.08 0.12 14.58
CA PRO A 17 9.94 -1.05 14.60
C PRO A 17 11.43 -0.67 14.62
N PRO A 18 12.33 -1.61 14.97
CA PRO A 18 13.76 -1.41 14.78
C PRO A 18 14.05 -1.09 13.29
N VAL A 19 15.15 -0.37 13.06
CA VAL A 19 15.60 -0.07 11.69
C VAL A 19 15.87 -1.37 10.96
N HIS A 20 15.27 -1.52 9.80
CA HIS A 20 15.40 -2.70 8.97
C HIS A 20 16.13 -2.34 7.67
N PHE A 21 16.86 -3.28 7.09
CA PHE A 21 17.60 -3.12 5.84
C PHE A 21 16.75 -2.54 4.68
N ALA A 22 15.46 -2.85 4.66
CA ALA A 22 14.51 -2.29 3.68
C ALA A 22 14.00 -0.87 4.03
N ASP A 23 14.36 -0.29 5.17
CA ASP A 23 14.13 1.15 5.44
C ASP A 23 15.26 2.03 4.88
N LEU A 24 16.37 1.42 4.47
CA LEU A 24 17.60 2.09 4.08
C LEU A 24 17.74 2.19 2.55
N ASP A 25 18.36 3.26 2.09
CA ASP A 25 18.83 3.36 0.72
C ASP A 25 20.11 2.52 0.49
N VAL A 26 20.65 2.53 -0.73
CA VAL A 26 21.79 1.68 -1.10
C VAL A 26 23.05 2.03 -0.28
N ALA A 27 23.25 3.31 0.05
CA ALA A 27 24.38 3.73 0.87
C ALA A 27 24.19 3.28 2.33
N GLY A 28 23.03 3.58 2.91
CA GLY A 28 22.69 3.18 4.27
C GLY A 28 22.69 1.66 4.49
N ARG A 29 22.37 0.85 3.47
CA ARG A 29 22.51 -0.62 3.53
C ARG A 29 23.95 -1.06 3.66
N LYS A 30 24.90 -0.42 2.94
CA LYS A 30 26.33 -0.69 3.07
C LYS A 30 26.84 -0.31 4.45
N ASP A 31 26.44 0.87 4.94
CA ASP A 31 26.82 1.36 6.26
C ASP A 31 26.30 0.45 7.38
N ALA A 32 25.06 -0.03 7.28
CA ALA A 32 24.49 -0.99 8.22
C ALA A 32 25.27 -2.31 8.25
N VAL A 33 25.69 -2.82 7.09
CA VAL A 33 26.51 -4.03 6.98
C VAL A 33 27.88 -3.83 7.61
N VAL A 34 28.53 -2.68 7.38
CA VAL A 34 29.83 -2.34 8.00
C VAL A 34 29.69 -2.22 9.51
N THR A 35 28.63 -1.56 9.98
CA THR A 35 28.33 -1.44 11.42
C THR A 35 28.09 -2.82 12.07
N ALA A 36 27.53 -3.77 11.33
CA ALA A 36 27.38 -5.16 11.77
C ALA A 36 28.67 -6.02 11.62
N GLY A 37 29.83 -5.38 11.40
CA GLY A 37 31.13 -6.03 11.38
C GLY A 37 31.46 -6.80 10.09
N GLN A 38 30.74 -6.56 9.00
CA GLN A 38 30.96 -7.25 7.73
C GLN A 38 31.40 -6.29 6.60
N PRO A 39 32.14 -6.76 5.60
CA PRO A 39 32.51 -5.94 4.44
C PRO A 39 31.30 -5.41 3.68
N ALA A 40 31.33 -4.15 3.22
CA ALA A 40 30.23 -3.46 2.56
C ALA A 40 29.61 -4.20 1.36
N PHE A 41 30.40 -5.00 0.61
CA PHE A 41 29.89 -5.77 -0.54
C PHE A 41 28.82 -6.81 -0.15
N ARG A 42 28.79 -7.25 1.13
CA ARG A 42 27.76 -8.18 1.60
C ARG A 42 26.35 -7.59 1.61
N ALA A 43 26.24 -6.25 1.56
CA ALA A 43 24.95 -5.61 1.36
C ALA A 43 24.24 -6.06 0.07
N ALA A 44 25.00 -6.32 -0.99
CA ALA A 44 24.44 -6.86 -2.24
C ALA A 44 24.00 -8.33 -2.12
N GLN A 45 24.72 -9.12 -1.30
CA GLN A 45 24.34 -10.52 -1.01
C GLN A 45 23.03 -10.56 -0.20
N VAL A 46 22.94 -9.79 0.90
CA VAL A 46 21.71 -9.68 1.71
C VAL A 46 20.54 -9.16 0.86
N ALA A 47 20.78 -8.12 0.04
CA ALA A 47 19.76 -7.58 -0.86
C ALA A 47 19.24 -8.63 -1.84
N ARG A 48 20.10 -9.43 -2.45
CA ARG A 48 19.72 -10.51 -3.36
C ARG A 48 18.85 -11.55 -2.67
N HIS A 49 19.23 -12.00 -1.47
CA HIS A 49 18.43 -12.95 -0.70
C HIS A 49 17.08 -12.37 -0.33
N TYR A 50 17.05 -11.16 0.19
CA TYR A 50 15.82 -10.54 0.66
C TYR A 50 14.85 -10.19 -0.48
N PHE A 51 15.31 -9.50 -1.54
CA PHE A 51 14.44 -9.00 -2.61
C PHE A 51 14.23 -10.00 -3.76
N THR A 52 15.24 -10.82 -4.11
CA THR A 52 15.14 -11.78 -5.22
C THR A 52 14.85 -13.19 -4.69
N GLY A 53 15.55 -13.62 -3.65
CA GLY A 53 15.31 -14.89 -2.98
C GLY A 53 14.01 -14.90 -2.16
N LEU A 54 13.49 -13.73 -1.80
CA LEU A 54 12.30 -13.53 -0.97
C LEU A 54 12.43 -14.18 0.41
N THR A 55 13.66 -14.30 0.94
CA THR A 55 13.94 -14.93 2.23
C THR A 55 14.63 -13.97 3.20
N ARG A 56 14.40 -14.17 4.49
CA ARG A 56 15.15 -13.63 5.61
C ARG A 56 15.78 -14.75 6.46
N ASP A 57 15.62 -15.99 6.04
CA ASP A 57 16.16 -17.14 6.78
C ASP A 57 17.69 -17.22 6.58
N PRO A 58 18.49 -17.11 7.65
CA PRO A 58 19.94 -17.24 7.56
C PRO A 58 20.40 -18.59 6.97
N ALA A 59 19.62 -19.65 7.16
CA ALA A 59 19.94 -20.97 6.62
C ALA A 59 19.92 -21.02 5.08
N GLU A 60 19.07 -20.18 4.46
CA GLU A 60 18.98 -20.07 2.99
C GLU A 60 20.07 -19.16 2.40
N MET A 61 20.81 -18.38 3.22
CA MET A 61 21.83 -17.40 2.79
C MET A 61 23.25 -17.99 2.78
N THR A 62 23.44 -19.08 2.03
CA THR A 62 24.65 -19.92 2.09
C THR A 62 25.92 -19.25 1.57
N ASP A 63 25.82 -18.13 0.83
CA ASP A 63 26.97 -17.33 0.38
C ASP A 63 27.45 -16.30 1.41
N LEU A 64 26.77 -16.21 2.57
CA LEU A 64 27.27 -15.51 3.75
C LEU A 64 28.09 -16.46 4.63
N PRO A 65 29.13 -15.98 5.38
CA PRO A 65 29.89 -16.80 6.30
C PRO A 65 29.00 -17.59 7.25
N ALA A 66 29.32 -18.84 7.52
CA ALA A 66 28.52 -19.67 8.42
C ALA A 66 28.59 -19.17 9.87
N GLU A 67 29.78 -18.75 10.30
CA GLU A 67 30.04 -18.20 11.62
C GLU A 67 29.38 -16.81 11.75
N GLY A 68 28.57 -16.61 12.80
CA GLY A 68 27.86 -15.35 13.07
C GLY A 68 26.77 -14.97 12.04
N ARG A 69 26.39 -15.89 11.13
CA ARG A 69 25.40 -15.60 10.08
C ARG A 69 24.04 -15.20 10.64
N THR A 70 23.56 -15.93 11.62
CA THR A 70 22.25 -15.69 12.22
C THR A 70 22.19 -14.32 12.86
N GLU A 71 23.15 -14.00 13.70
CA GLU A 71 23.25 -12.70 14.38
C GLU A 71 23.37 -11.54 13.38
N PHE A 72 24.16 -11.72 12.32
CA PHE A 72 24.33 -10.72 11.28
C PHE A 72 23.05 -10.49 10.49
N VAL A 73 22.36 -11.55 10.09
CA VAL A 73 21.10 -11.44 9.33
C VAL A 73 20.00 -10.89 10.20
N ASP A 74 19.85 -11.32 11.45
CA ASP A 74 18.81 -10.82 12.36
C ASP A 74 19.03 -9.34 12.74
N ALA A 75 20.28 -8.89 12.82
CA ALA A 75 20.59 -7.48 13.04
C ALA A 75 20.15 -6.58 11.86
N LEU A 76 20.23 -7.07 10.62
CA LEU A 76 19.86 -6.32 9.41
C LEU A 76 18.39 -6.51 9.01
N LEU A 77 17.85 -7.69 9.23
CA LEU A 77 16.53 -8.14 8.83
C LEU A 77 15.70 -8.60 10.06
N PRO A 78 15.52 -7.76 11.08
CA PRO A 78 14.68 -8.12 12.22
C PRO A 78 13.26 -8.49 11.76
N GLN A 79 12.60 -9.38 12.49
CA GLN A 79 11.23 -9.77 12.19
C GLN A 79 10.28 -8.62 12.44
N LEU A 80 9.62 -8.13 11.39
CA LEU A 80 8.69 -6.99 11.46
C LEU A 80 7.24 -7.42 11.62
N LEU A 81 6.86 -8.53 10.97
CA LEU A 81 5.48 -9.01 10.89
C LEU A 81 5.42 -10.49 11.29
N THR A 82 4.46 -10.83 12.13
CA THR A 82 4.14 -12.21 12.52
C THR A 82 2.71 -12.51 12.10
N GLU A 83 2.50 -13.61 11.36
CA GLU A 83 1.14 -14.06 11.01
C GLU A 83 0.39 -14.45 12.28
N VAL A 84 -0.78 -13.83 12.49
CA VAL A 84 -1.70 -14.16 13.57
C VAL A 84 -2.76 -15.14 13.09
N ARG A 85 -3.31 -14.85 11.90
CA ARG A 85 -4.35 -15.66 11.29
C ARG A 85 -4.36 -15.44 9.79
N SER A 86 -4.64 -16.49 9.05
CA SER A 86 -4.93 -16.41 7.63
C SER A 86 -6.27 -17.06 7.33
N GLN A 87 -7.01 -16.46 6.41
CA GLN A 87 -8.32 -16.93 5.97
C GLN A 87 -8.33 -17.00 4.45
N ALA A 88 -8.71 -18.15 3.89
CA ALA A 88 -8.94 -18.33 2.47
C ALA A 88 -10.43 -18.17 2.15
N CYS A 89 -10.74 -17.61 1.00
CA CYS A 89 -12.07 -17.55 0.40
C CYS A 89 -11.95 -17.66 -1.13
N ASP A 90 -13.08 -17.60 -1.84
CA ASP A 90 -13.14 -17.71 -3.30
C ASP A 90 -12.42 -18.98 -3.81
N ASP A 91 -12.77 -20.14 -3.25
CA ASP A 91 -12.16 -21.43 -3.56
C ASP A 91 -10.62 -21.47 -3.44
N GLY A 92 -10.05 -20.59 -2.59
CA GLY A 92 -8.62 -20.49 -2.36
C GLY A 92 -7.91 -19.41 -3.21
N ASP A 93 -8.63 -18.75 -4.10
CA ASP A 93 -8.05 -17.67 -4.93
C ASP A 93 -7.81 -16.38 -4.15
N THR A 94 -8.40 -16.22 -2.97
CA THR A 94 -8.20 -15.08 -2.07
C THR A 94 -7.71 -15.56 -0.72
N ARG A 95 -6.63 -14.93 -0.22
CA ARG A 95 -6.07 -15.16 1.11
C ARG A 95 -5.89 -13.83 1.84
N LYS A 96 -6.70 -13.61 2.86
CA LYS A 96 -6.58 -12.50 3.81
C LYS A 96 -5.69 -12.93 4.98
N THR A 97 -4.66 -12.15 5.28
CA THR A 97 -3.76 -12.42 6.40
C THR A 97 -3.77 -11.25 7.39
N LEU A 98 -3.97 -11.59 8.66
CA LEU A 98 -3.81 -10.68 9.78
C LEU A 98 -2.39 -10.81 10.33
N TRP A 99 -1.67 -9.70 10.34
CA TRP A 99 -0.31 -9.59 10.83
C TRP A 99 -0.25 -8.85 12.15
N ARG A 100 0.62 -9.31 13.05
CA ARG A 100 1.04 -8.56 14.23
C ARG A 100 2.37 -7.90 13.92
N ALA A 101 2.42 -6.58 14.02
CA ALA A 101 3.63 -5.79 13.91
C ALA A 101 4.47 -5.84 15.20
N HIS A 102 5.71 -5.32 15.14
CA HIS A 102 6.68 -5.35 16.24
C HIS A 102 6.13 -4.82 17.57
N ASP A 103 5.31 -3.79 17.55
CA ASP A 103 4.69 -3.14 18.72
C ASP A 103 3.34 -3.76 19.15
N GLY A 104 2.95 -4.87 18.52
CA GLY A 104 1.69 -5.55 18.79
C GLY A 104 0.50 -5.02 18.01
N THR A 105 0.63 -3.92 17.25
CA THR A 105 -0.46 -3.44 16.39
C THR A 105 -0.80 -4.46 15.30
N LEU A 106 -2.07 -4.48 14.90
CA LEU A 106 -2.56 -5.42 13.90
C LEU A 106 -2.80 -4.71 12.57
N ILE A 107 -2.37 -5.34 11.48
CA ILE A 107 -2.63 -4.91 10.11
C ILE A 107 -3.04 -6.09 9.26
N GLU A 108 -3.68 -5.81 8.13
CA GLU A 108 -4.14 -6.82 7.20
C GLU A 108 -3.52 -6.66 5.82
N SER A 109 -3.34 -7.76 5.12
CA SER A 109 -3.07 -7.78 3.69
C SER A 109 -3.90 -8.86 3.02
N VAL A 110 -4.22 -8.67 1.72
CA VAL A 110 -5.04 -9.62 0.97
C VAL A 110 -4.32 -9.98 -0.32
N LEU A 111 -3.98 -11.25 -0.46
CA LEU A 111 -3.40 -11.82 -1.67
C LEU A 111 -4.51 -12.46 -2.50
N MET A 112 -4.62 -12.08 -3.78
CA MET A 112 -5.72 -12.48 -4.66
C MET A 112 -5.19 -12.97 -5.99
N ARG A 113 -5.72 -14.07 -6.47
CA ARG A 113 -5.48 -14.61 -7.80
C ARG A 113 -6.64 -14.21 -8.72
N TYR A 114 -6.28 -13.72 -9.89
CA TYR A 114 -7.19 -13.48 -11.00
C TYR A 114 -6.63 -14.16 -12.25
N PRO A 115 -7.44 -14.37 -13.30
CA PRO A 115 -6.91 -14.83 -14.58
C PRO A 115 -5.74 -13.95 -15.06
N GLY A 116 -4.56 -14.55 -15.19
CA GLY A 116 -3.36 -13.88 -15.69
C GLY A 116 -2.61 -12.95 -14.72
N ARG A 117 -3.05 -12.81 -13.46
CA ARG A 117 -2.34 -11.96 -12.47
C ARG A 117 -2.56 -12.41 -11.03
N ILE A 118 -1.56 -12.15 -10.19
CA ILE A 118 -1.67 -12.21 -8.73
C ILE A 118 -1.49 -10.81 -8.19
N THR A 119 -2.42 -10.36 -7.35
CA THR A 119 -2.47 -9.00 -6.79
C THR A 119 -2.37 -9.06 -5.27
N LEU A 120 -1.58 -8.17 -4.68
CA LEU A 120 -1.57 -7.94 -3.25
C LEU A 120 -2.22 -6.59 -2.93
N CYS A 121 -3.19 -6.61 -2.05
CA CYS A 121 -3.68 -5.42 -1.34
C CYS A 121 -2.86 -5.24 -0.06
N VAL A 122 -2.15 -4.11 0.06
CA VAL A 122 -1.19 -3.84 1.13
C VAL A 122 -1.64 -2.67 2.00
N SER A 123 -1.39 -2.78 3.32
CA SER A 123 -1.64 -1.73 4.30
C SER A 123 -0.48 -0.74 4.36
N SER A 124 -0.78 0.54 4.57
CA SER A 124 0.18 1.65 4.72
C SER A 124 0.23 2.25 6.12
N GLN A 125 -0.79 2.00 6.91
CA GLN A 125 -0.93 2.45 8.30
C GLN A 125 -1.56 1.34 9.15
N ALA A 126 -1.34 1.37 10.46
CA ALA A 126 -2.17 0.66 11.44
C ALA A 126 -3.31 1.60 11.84
N GLY A 127 -4.53 1.25 11.44
CA GLY A 127 -5.68 2.15 11.48
C GLY A 127 -5.66 3.21 10.38
N CYS A 128 -6.57 4.19 10.43
CA CYS A 128 -6.66 5.28 9.46
C CYS A 128 -7.20 6.56 10.12
N GLY A 129 -6.56 7.70 9.81
CA GLY A 129 -6.95 9.00 10.35
C GLY A 129 -7.99 9.76 9.52
N MET A 130 -8.55 9.14 8.46
CA MET A 130 -9.48 9.83 7.57
C MET A 130 -10.94 9.76 8.02
N ALA A 131 -11.24 8.94 9.03
CA ALA A 131 -12.52 8.89 9.73
C ALA A 131 -13.76 8.65 8.82
N CYS A 132 -13.59 7.98 7.68
CA CYS A 132 -14.71 7.63 6.80
C CYS A 132 -15.66 6.66 7.53
N PRO A 133 -16.95 7.01 7.74
CA PRO A 133 -17.86 6.25 8.59
C PRO A 133 -18.23 4.87 8.06
N PHE A 134 -18.15 4.67 6.74
CA PHE A 134 -18.42 3.37 6.10
C PHE A 134 -17.20 2.43 6.09
N CYS A 135 -16.04 2.88 6.57
CA CYS A 135 -14.80 2.11 6.51
C CYS A 135 -14.41 1.57 7.89
N ALA A 136 -14.38 0.23 8.04
CA ALA A 136 -14.00 -0.42 9.30
C ALA A 136 -12.65 0.07 9.85
N THR A 137 -11.66 0.29 8.98
CA THR A 137 -10.35 0.82 9.37
C THR A 137 -10.46 2.27 9.88
N GLY A 138 -11.31 3.08 9.25
CA GLY A 138 -11.53 4.48 9.65
C GLY A 138 -12.19 4.62 11.01
N GLN A 139 -13.11 3.72 11.34
CA GLN A 139 -13.80 3.68 12.65
C GLN A 139 -12.84 3.42 13.81
N GLY A 140 -11.75 2.69 13.59
CA GLY A 140 -10.74 2.40 14.61
C GLY A 140 -9.73 3.54 14.87
N GLY A 141 -9.79 4.62 14.08
CA GLY A 141 -8.82 5.72 14.14
C GLY A 141 -7.41 5.31 13.71
N LEU A 142 -6.47 6.26 13.81
CA LEU A 142 -5.06 6.06 13.44
C LEU A 142 -4.23 5.67 14.67
N GLN A 143 -3.61 4.51 14.63
CA GLN A 143 -2.64 4.08 15.64
C GLN A 143 -1.23 4.58 15.29
N ARG A 144 -0.72 4.27 14.08
CA ARG A 144 0.55 4.78 13.57
C ARG A 144 0.73 4.56 12.06
N ASN A 145 1.71 5.23 11.51
CA ASN A 145 2.21 4.93 10.17
C ASN A 145 3.05 3.64 10.18
N LEU A 146 2.97 2.84 9.13
CA LEU A 146 3.91 1.75 8.91
C LEU A 146 5.25 2.29 8.41
N SER A 147 6.35 1.61 8.75
CA SER A 147 7.66 1.89 8.15
C SER A 147 7.72 1.45 6.69
N THR A 148 8.74 1.92 5.96
CA THR A 148 8.98 1.46 4.59
C THR A 148 9.18 -0.06 4.56
N ALA A 149 9.94 -0.57 5.51
CA ALA A 149 10.22 -2.00 5.61
C ALA A 149 8.97 -2.82 5.95
N GLU A 150 8.08 -2.36 6.83
CA GLU A 150 6.81 -3.05 7.13
C GLU A 150 5.89 -3.13 5.90
N ILE A 151 5.89 -2.09 5.05
CA ILE A 151 5.14 -2.11 3.79
C ILE A 151 5.78 -3.10 2.81
N VAL A 152 7.10 -3.04 2.62
CA VAL A 152 7.85 -3.92 1.71
C VAL A 152 7.79 -5.38 2.17
N GLU A 153 7.81 -5.63 3.48
CA GLU A 153 7.73 -6.97 4.06
C GLU A 153 6.40 -7.67 3.72
N GLN A 154 5.27 -6.94 3.73
CA GLN A 154 3.99 -7.50 3.26
C GLN A 154 4.13 -7.98 1.80
N VAL A 155 4.78 -7.19 0.94
CA VAL A 155 4.96 -7.55 -0.48
C VAL A 155 5.91 -8.74 -0.65
N ARG A 156 7.02 -8.78 0.11
CA ARG A 156 7.98 -9.89 0.09
C ARG A 156 7.32 -11.21 0.54
N LEU A 157 6.60 -11.19 1.66
CA LEU A 157 5.88 -12.35 2.19
C LEU A 157 4.83 -12.85 1.20
N ALA A 158 4.05 -11.94 0.60
CA ALA A 158 3.06 -12.29 -0.41
C ALA A 158 3.68 -12.84 -1.69
N ALA A 159 4.81 -12.26 -2.14
CA ALA A 159 5.54 -12.75 -3.31
C ALA A 159 6.09 -14.16 -3.07
N ARG A 160 6.62 -14.45 -1.87
CA ARG A 160 7.04 -15.79 -1.46
C ARG A 160 5.86 -16.75 -1.41
N ALA A 161 4.76 -16.37 -0.74
CA ALA A 161 3.55 -17.19 -0.65
C ALA A 161 2.97 -17.52 -2.03
N ALA A 162 2.91 -16.55 -2.95
CA ALA A 162 2.47 -16.78 -4.32
C ALA A 162 3.38 -17.74 -5.09
N ARG A 163 4.69 -17.56 -4.98
CA ARG A 163 5.69 -18.45 -5.57
C ARG A 163 5.57 -19.88 -5.05
N ASP A 164 5.33 -20.03 -3.75
CA ASP A 164 5.25 -21.31 -3.07
C ASP A 164 3.86 -21.96 -3.18
N GLY A 165 2.90 -21.36 -3.93
CA GLY A 165 1.61 -21.96 -4.25
C GLY A 165 0.50 -21.74 -3.22
N ALA A 166 0.59 -20.72 -2.37
CA ALA A 166 -0.39 -20.45 -1.30
C ALA A 166 -1.82 -20.16 -1.80
N LEU A 167 -2.01 -19.94 -3.11
CA LEU A 167 -3.29 -19.79 -3.79
C LEU A 167 -3.57 -21.00 -4.72
N GLY A 168 -3.26 -22.20 -4.27
CA GLY A 168 -3.45 -23.46 -5.01
C GLY A 168 -2.30 -23.82 -5.94
N THR A 169 -1.84 -22.92 -6.78
CA THR A 169 -0.72 -23.17 -7.71
C THR A 169 0.37 -22.11 -7.60
N PRO A 170 1.67 -22.47 -7.81
CA PRO A 170 2.74 -21.50 -7.88
C PRO A 170 2.47 -20.39 -8.90
N GLY A 171 2.87 -19.16 -8.56
CA GLY A 171 2.70 -18.02 -9.44
C GLY A 171 3.56 -16.84 -9.00
N ARG A 172 3.64 -15.82 -9.86
CA ARG A 172 4.39 -14.59 -9.59
C ARG A 172 3.43 -13.48 -9.14
N LEU A 173 3.75 -12.85 -8.01
CA LEU A 173 3.11 -11.60 -7.63
C LEU A 173 3.41 -10.54 -8.69
N SER A 174 2.38 -10.05 -9.38
CA SER A 174 2.53 -9.13 -10.51
C SER A 174 1.98 -7.73 -10.22
N ASN A 175 1.05 -7.59 -9.27
CA ASN A 175 0.35 -6.35 -8.98
C ASN A 175 0.34 -6.06 -7.48
N VAL A 176 0.49 -4.78 -7.11
CA VAL A 176 0.37 -4.30 -5.74
C VAL A 176 -0.57 -3.11 -5.71
N VAL A 177 -1.56 -3.14 -4.81
CA VAL A 177 -2.49 -2.04 -4.62
C VAL A 177 -2.45 -1.56 -3.16
N PHE A 178 -2.24 -0.28 -2.95
CA PHE A 178 -2.27 0.37 -1.64
C PHE A 178 -3.73 0.72 -1.29
N MET A 179 -4.53 -0.32 -1.04
CA MET A 179 -5.97 -0.24 -0.75
C MET A 179 -6.35 -1.02 0.52
N GLY A 180 -5.35 -1.41 1.32
CA GLY A 180 -5.54 -1.99 2.64
C GLY A 180 -5.77 -0.92 3.70
N MET A 181 -5.27 -1.16 4.92
CA MET A 181 -5.46 -0.22 6.03
C MET A 181 -4.63 1.05 5.85
N GLY A 182 -5.28 2.21 6.06
CA GLY A 182 -4.65 3.53 6.08
C GLY A 182 -4.80 4.34 4.80
N GLU A 183 -4.52 5.65 4.91
CA GLU A 183 -4.40 6.57 3.78
C GLU A 183 -2.92 6.62 3.33
N PRO A 184 -2.58 6.08 2.16
CA PRO A 184 -1.19 6.00 1.72
C PRO A 184 -0.51 7.36 1.62
N LEU A 185 -1.21 8.38 1.14
CA LEU A 185 -0.63 9.70 0.96
C LEU A 185 -0.48 10.48 2.28
N ALA A 186 -1.12 10.07 3.39
CA ALA A 186 -0.82 10.57 4.72
C ALA A 186 0.49 9.98 5.29
N ASN A 187 0.92 8.80 4.80
CA ASN A 187 2.23 8.20 5.09
C ASN A 187 3.22 8.41 3.92
N TYR A 188 3.17 9.55 3.25
CA TYR A 188 3.77 9.82 1.95
C TYR A 188 5.23 9.36 1.81
N LYS A 189 6.12 9.80 2.70
CA LYS A 189 7.57 9.53 2.59
C LYS A 189 7.88 8.03 2.58
N ARG A 190 7.22 7.27 3.45
CA ARG A 190 7.45 5.83 3.61
C ARG A 190 6.80 5.03 2.49
N VAL A 191 5.59 5.43 2.08
CA VAL A 191 4.91 4.83 0.92
C VAL A 191 5.70 5.07 -0.36
N LEU A 192 6.19 6.29 -0.59
CA LEU A 192 7.01 6.60 -1.76
C LEU A 192 8.30 5.76 -1.79
N ALA A 193 8.99 5.64 -0.66
CA ALA A 193 10.18 4.81 -0.54
C ALA A 193 9.85 3.32 -0.80
N ALA A 194 8.74 2.83 -0.25
CA ALA A 194 8.28 1.46 -0.51
C ALA A 194 7.94 1.24 -1.99
N VAL A 195 7.23 2.16 -2.64
CA VAL A 195 6.93 2.09 -4.08
C VAL A 195 8.22 2.03 -4.91
N LYS A 196 9.20 2.89 -4.62
CA LYS A 196 10.50 2.87 -5.30
C LYS A 196 11.20 1.52 -5.13
N MET A 197 11.13 0.92 -3.95
CA MET A 197 11.76 -0.37 -3.65
C MET A 197 11.00 -1.56 -4.26
N ILE A 198 9.67 -1.52 -4.25
CA ILE A 198 8.82 -2.53 -4.90
C ILE A 198 9.08 -2.56 -6.41
N THR A 199 9.32 -1.40 -7.02
CA THR A 199 9.49 -1.27 -8.47
C THR A 199 10.95 -1.35 -8.95
N ALA A 200 11.92 -1.13 -8.08
CA ALA A 200 13.33 -1.25 -8.43
C ALA A 200 13.67 -2.68 -8.86
N PRO A 201 14.53 -2.85 -9.89
CA PRO A 201 14.96 -4.17 -10.33
C PRO A 201 15.79 -4.87 -9.25
N GLY A 202 15.78 -6.22 -9.25
CA GLY A 202 16.68 -6.99 -8.40
C GLY A 202 18.16 -6.72 -8.72
N PRO A 203 19.03 -6.77 -7.73
CA PRO A 203 18.78 -7.09 -6.32
C PRO A 203 18.38 -5.89 -5.45
N PHE A 204 18.16 -4.70 -6.02
CA PHE A 204 17.87 -3.47 -5.26
C PHE A 204 16.43 -3.38 -4.78
N GLY A 205 15.51 -4.11 -5.41
CA GLY A 205 14.10 -4.17 -5.08
C GLY A 205 13.41 -5.42 -5.61
N LEU A 206 12.08 -5.42 -5.57
CA LEU A 206 11.24 -6.61 -5.87
C LEU A 206 10.93 -6.78 -7.38
N GLY A 207 11.30 -5.83 -8.23
CA GLY A 207 11.15 -5.93 -9.68
C GLY A 207 9.71 -5.98 -10.19
N ILE A 208 8.74 -5.45 -9.42
CA ILE A 208 7.35 -5.34 -9.87
C ILE A 208 7.23 -4.10 -10.75
N SER A 209 6.60 -4.24 -11.93
CA SER A 209 6.42 -3.11 -12.84
C SER A 209 5.68 -1.95 -12.15
N ALA A 210 6.20 -0.73 -12.27
CA ALA A 210 5.54 0.46 -11.75
C ALA A 210 4.11 0.61 -12.30
N ARG A 211 3.86 0.17 -13.54
CA ARG A 211 2.52 0.16 -14.15
C ARG A 211 1.53 -0.78 -13.46
N SER A 212 2.02 -1.72 -12.69
CA SER A 212 1.24 -2.70 -11.92
C SER A 212 1.12 -2.33 -10.44
N VAL A 213 1.63 -1.16 -10.04
CA VAL A 213 1.45 -0.62 -8.68
C VAL A 213 0.37 0.46 -8.74
N THR A 214 -0.60 0.38 -7.82
CA THR A 214 -1.65 1.39 -7.67
C THR A 214 -1.54 2.02 -6.29
N VAL A 215 -1.50 3.35 -6.25
CA VAL A 215 -1.57 4.12 -5.01
C VAL A 215 -2.96 4.76 -4.94
N SER A 216 -3.72 4.41 -3.90
CA SER A 216 -5.04 4.96 -3.65
C SER A 216 -4.97 6.17 -2.71
N THR A 217 -5.94 7.06 -2.79
CA THR A 217 -6.10 8.19 -1.88
C THR A 217 -7.53 8.67 -1.82
N VAL A 218 -7.95 9.16 -0.66
CA VAL A 218 -9.23 9.87 -0.49
C VAL A 218 -9.21 11.29 -1.07
N GLY A 219 -8.03 11.76 -1.58
CA GLY A 219 -7.93 13.07 -2.23
C GLY A 219 -7.13 14.11 -1.44
N LEU A 220 -6.01 13.72 -0.85
CA LEU A 220 -5.05 14.66 -0.24
C LEU A 220 -4.33 15.46 -1.34
N VAL A 221 -4.94 16.56 -1.81
CA VAL A 221 -4.48 17.33 -2.98
C VAL A 221 -2.99 17.68 -2.94
N PRO A 222 -2.41 18.26 -1.87
CA PRO A 222 -0.98 18.56 -1.85
C PRO A 222 -0.08 17.32 -1.96
N ALA A 223 -0.57 16.16 -1.52
CA ALA A 223 0.19 14.91 -1.64
C ALA A 223 0.06 14.28 -3.03
N ILE A 224 -1.07 14.46 -3.72
CA ILE A 224 -1.24 14.11 -5.14
C ILE A 224 -0.28 14.94 -5.99
N GLU A 225 -0.19 16.25 -5.75
CA GLU A 225 0.74 17.15 -6.47
C GLU A 225 2.20 16.73 -6.27
N ARG A 226 2.59 16.38 -5.05
CA ARG A 226 3.91 15.83 -4.77
C ARG A 226 4.17 14.52 -5.50
N LEU A 227 3.19 13.61 -5.55
CA LEU A 227 3.31 12.35 -6.29
C LEU A 227 3.42 12.60 -7.80
N THR A 228 2.74 13.62 -8.31
CA THR A 228 2.85 14.05 -9.71
C THR A 228 4.27 14.50 -10.04
N ALA A 229 4.91 15.26 -9.15
CA ALA A 229 6.29 15.72 -9.31
C ALA A 229 7.32 14.58 -9.33
N GLU A 230 7.04 13.43 -8.71
CA GLU A 230 7.90 12.24 -8.75
C GLU A 230 7.93 11.55 -10.13
N LYS A 231 7.00 11.84 -11.03
CA LYS A 231 6.89 11.30 -12.40
C LYS A 231 6.93 9.77 -12.48
N LEU A 232 6.51 9.10 -11.40
CA LEU A 232 6.46 7.63 -11.36
C LEU A 232 5.32 7.11 -12.25
N GLN A 233 5.55 5.95 -12.88
CA GLN A 233 4.58 5.30 -13.77
C GLN A 233 3.54 4.45 -13.01
N VAL A 234 3.30 4.72 -11.73
CA VAL A 234 2.27 4.04 -10.95
C VAL A 234 0.87 4.51 -11.35
N ARG A 235 -0.15 3.76 -10.99
CA ARG A 235 -1.55 4.17 -11.18
C ARG A 235 -2.00 4.95 -9.95
N LEU A 236 -2.65 6.08 -10.16
CA LEU A 236 -3.37 6.79 -9.11
C LEU A 236 -4.83 6.29 -9.08
N ALA A 237 -5.32 5.96 -7.88
CA ALA A 237 -6.73 5.67 -7.64
C ALA A 237 -7.29 6.70 -6.65
N VAL A 238 -8.43 7.31 -6.99
CA VAL A 238 -9.11 8.29 -6.14
C VAL A 238 -10.38 7.67 -5.56
N SER A 239 -10.43 7.55 -4.25
CA SER A 239 -11.62 7.13 -3.51
C SER A 239 -12.61 8.27 -3.45
N LEU A 240 -13.50 8.33 -4.45
CA LEU A 240 -14.45 9.43 -4.64
C LEU A 240 -15.78 9.18 -3.92
N HIS A 241 -16.39 8.02 -4.16
CA HIS A 241 -17.57 7.43 -3.55
C HIS A 241 -18.91 8.19 -3.78
N THR A 242 -18.87 9.41 -4.26
CA THR A 242 -20.05 10.18 -4.72
C THR A 242 -19.58 11.33 -5.63
N PRO A 243 -20.42 11.77 -6.59
CA PRO A 243 -20.09 12.89 -7.47
C PRO A 243 -20.51 14.27 -6.92
N ASP A 244 -21.18 14.32 -5.77
CA ASP A 244 -21.67 15.56 -5.13
C ASP A 244 -20.95 15.81 -3.80
N ASP A 245 -20.58 17.08 -3.55
CA ASP A 245 -19.84 17.48 -2.37
C ASP A 245 -20.66 17.34 -1.08
N GLU A 246 -21.99 17.58 -1.14
CA GLU A 246 -22.87 17.51 0.01
C GLU A 246 -22.84 16.10 0.65
N LEU A 247 -23.03 15.06 -0.16
CA LEU A 247 -22.92 13.70 0.33
C LEU A 247 -21.47 13.34 0.66
N ARG A 248 -20.49 13.82 -0.13
CA ARG A 248 -19.09 13.50 0.11
C ARG A 248 -18.57 14.04 1.44
N ASP A 249 -19.04 15.19 1.89
CA ASP A 249 -18.71 15.75 3.21
C ASP A 249 -19.11 14.79 4.34
N THR A 250 -20.17 14.00 4.16
CA THR A 250 -20.62 13.00 5.13
C THR A 250 -19.88 11.66 5.03
N LEU A 251 -19.52 11.23 3.82
CA LEU A 251 -18.88 9.93 3.56
C LEU A 251 -17.36 9.99 3.68
N VAL A 252 -16.75 11.10 3.30
CA VAL A 252 -15.31 11.29 3.23
C VAL A 252 -14.95 12.63 3.88
N PRO A 253 -14.80 12.69 5.20
CA PRO A 253 -14.69 13.96 5.96
C PRO A 253 -13.55 14.88 5.50
N VAL A 254 -12.52 14.35 4.86
CA VAL A 254 -11.45 15.19 4.27
C VAL A 254 -11.93 16.09 3.14
N ASN A 255 -13.14 15.86 2.59
CA ASN A 255 -13.77 16.70 1.57
C ASN A 255 -14.03 18.13 2.07
N ASP A 256 -14.12 18.33 3.37
CA ASP A 256 -14.20 19.67 3.97
C ASP A 256 -12.97 20.53 3.65
N ARG A 257 -11.82 19.91 3.37
CA ARG A 257 -10.55 20.58 3.05
C ARG A 257 -10.31 20.71 1.55
N TRP A 258 -10.69 19.67 0.79
CA TRP A 258 -10.48 19.62 -0.67
C TRP A 258 -11.73 19.05 -1.32
N LYS A 259 -12.48 19.93 -1.99
CA LYS A 259 -13.70 19.58 -2.68
C LYS A 259 -13.43 18.74 -3.93
N ILE A 260 -14.46 18.06 -4.42
CA ILE A 260 -14.38 17.13 -5.55
C ILE A 260 -13.64 17.76 -6.75
N ASP A 261 -13.96 19.01 -7.11
CA ASP A 261 -13.35 19.67 -8.26
C ASP A 261 -11.82 19.85 -8.10
N GLU A 262 -11.34 20.17 -6.89
CA GLU A 262 -9.90 20.29 -6.59
C GLU A 262 -9.20 18.95 -6.67
N VAL A 263 -9.81 17.89 -6.10
CA VAL A 263 -9.29 16.53 -6.14
C VAL A 263 -9.19 16.04 -7.59
N LEU A 264 -10.23 16.25 -8.39
CA LEU A 264 -10.25 15.81 -9.78
C LEU A 264 -9.28 16.62 -10.66
N ARG A 265 -9.08 17.93 -10.39
CA ARG A 265 -8.04 18.72 -11.07
C ARG A 265 -6.63 18.21 -10.74
N ALA A 266 -6.34 17.91 -9.48
CA ALA A 266 -5.04 17.35 -9.09
C ALA A 266 -4.82 15.96 -9.72
N ALA A 267 -5.84 15.11 -9.74
CA ALA A 267 -5.79 13.80 -10.37
C ALA A 267 -5.66 13.90 -11.91
N ARG A 268 -6.28 14.91 -12.54
CA ARG A 268 -6.09 15.20 -13.97
C ARG A 268 -4.66 15.62 -14.27
N ALA A 269 -4.08 16.53 -13.48
CA ALA A 269 -2.69 16.95 -13.63
C ALA A 269 -1.72 15.76 -13.49
N TYR A 270 -2.03 14.81 -12.61
CA TYR A 270 -1.30 13.54 -12.51
C TYR A 270 -1.38 12.74 -13.81
N ALA A 271 -2.59 12.57 -14.36
CA ALA A 271 -2.79 11.82 -15.62
C ALA A 271 -2.02 12.47 -16.78
N ASP A 272 -2.08 13.78 -16.91
CA ASP A 272 -1.39 14.53 -17.97
C ASP A 272 0.13 14.42 -17.86
N THR A 273 0.67 14.49 -16.64
CA THR A 273 2.11 14.42 -16.40
C THR A 273 2.68 13.01 -16.61
N THR A 274 1.94 11.98 -16.21
CA THR A 274 2.42 10.59 -16.22
C THR A 274 1.98 9.80 -17.46
N GLY A 275 0.99 10.28 -18.19
CA GLY A 275 0.31 9.53 -19.25
C GLY A 275 -0.48 8.33 -18.72
N ARG A 276 -0.76 8.29 -17.40
CA ARG A 276 -1.45 7.16 -16.76
C ARG A 276 -2.91 7.48 -16.52
N ARG A 277 -3.79 6.54 -16.91
CA ARG A 277 -5.22 6.64 -16.62
C ARG A 277 -5.44 6.57 -15.10
N VAL A 278 -6.26 7.49 -14.57
CA VAL A 278 -6.71 7.50 -13.18
C VAL A 278 -7.84 6.49 -12.98
N SER A 279 -7.86 5.83 -11.83
CA SER A 279 -9.00 5.03 -11.37
C SER A 279 -9.82 5.82 -10.36
N ILE A 280 -11.14 5.81 -10.51
CA ILE A 280 -12.08 6.36 -9.53
C ILE A 280 -12.71 5.17 -8.81
N GLU A 281 -12.48 5.09 -7.51
CA GLU A 281 -13.06 4.06 -6.67
C GLU A 281 -14.39 4.57 -6.10
N TYR A 282 -15.43 3.78 -6.25
CA TYR A 282 -16.78 4.11 -5.84
C TYR A 282 -17.40 2.95 -5.06
N ALA A 283 -17.38 3.04 -3.73
CA ALA A 283 -18.09 2.09 -2.88
C ALA A 283 -19.60 2.33 -3.01
N LEU A 284 -20.32 1.34 -3.52
CA LEU A 284 -21.77 1.38 -3.63
C LEU A 284 -22.42 1.06 -2.28
N ILE A 285 -23.08 2.05 -1.72
CA ILE A 285 -23.78 1.97 -0.43
C ILE A 285 -25.27 2.08 -0.72
N ARG A 286 -26.01 1.00 -0.43
CA ARG A 286 -27.45 0.91 -0.70
C ARG A 286 -28.21 2.11 -0.10
N ASP A 287 -29.11 2.68 -0.88
CA ASP A 287 -30.00 3.81 -0.54
C ASP A 287 -29.26 5.12 -0.16
N ILE A 288 -27.94 5.16 -0.25
CA ILE A 288 -27.11 6.32 0.09
C ILE A 288 -26.52 6.97 -1.16
N ASN A 289 -25.78 6.21 -1.99
CA ASN A 289 -25.08 6.72 -3.15
C ASN A 289 -25.28 5.92 -4.44
N ASP A 290 -26.21 4.98 -4.48
CA ASP A 290 -26.47 4.04 -5.58
C ASP A 290 -27.61 4.48 -6.53
N GLN A 291 -28.10 5.73 -6.41
CA GLN A 291 -29.18 6.23 -7.25
C GLN A 291 -28.70 6.46 -8.69
N PRO A 292 -29.55 6.16 -9.71
CA PRO A 292 -29.18 6.31 -11.14
C PRO A 292 -28.72 7.73 -11.50
N TRP A 293 -29.36 8.78 -10.97
CA TRP A 293 -28.98 10.15 -11.25
C TRP A 293 -27.55 10.50 -10.79
N ARG A 294 -27.05 9.84 -9.73
CA ARG A 294 -25.66 9.99 -9.31
C ARG A 294 -24.68 9.35 -10.31
N ALA A 295 -25.08 8.26 -10.94
CA ALA A 295 -24.25 7.67 -12.00
C ALA A 295 -24.16 8.58 -13.22
N ASP A 296 -25.25 9.24 -13.59
CA ASP A 296 -25.28 10.24 -14.68
C ASP A 296 -24.38 11.43 -14.33
N LEU A 297 -24.55 12.00 -13.13
CA LEU A 297 -23.75 13.12 -12.64
C LEU A 297 -22.25 12.75 -12.59
N LEU A 298 -21.91 11.54 -12.13
CA LEU A 298 -20.52 11.03 -12.14
C LEU A 298 -19.98 10.98 -13.57
N GLY A 299 -20.76 10.46 -14.50
CA GLY A 299 -20.39 10.38 -15.91
C GLY A 299 -20.11 11.74 -16.54
N GLU A 300 -20.95 12.74 -16.26
CA GLU A 300 -20.77 14.13 -16.71
C GLU A 300 -19.51 14.77 -16.11
N LEU A 301 -19.35 14.64 -14.80
CA LEU A 301 -18.21 15.17 -14.05
C LEU A 301 -16.88 14.60 -14.57
N LEU A 302 -16.81 13.28 -14.77
CA LEU A 302 -15.60 12.62 -15.23
C LEU A 302 -15.28 12.92 -16.70
N ARG A 303 -16.29 13.04 -17.57
CA ARG A 303 -16.09 13.49 -18.96
C ARG A 303 -15.53 14.91 -19.02
N LYS A 304 -16.05 15.81 -18.19
CA LYS A 304 -15.55 17.19 -18.09
C LYS A 304 -14.08 17.25 -17.70
N HIS A 305 -13.65 16.43 -16.72
CA HIS A 305 -12.28 16.51 -16.18
C HIS A 305 -11.28 15.65 -16.97
N PHE A 306 -11.64 14.44 -17.42
CA PHE A 306 -10.68 13.45 -17.91
C PHE A 306 -10.87 13.02 -19.37
N GLY A 307 -12.03 13.29 -19.96
CA GLY A 307 -12.35 12.68 -21.26
C GLY A 307 -12.30 11.14 -21.16
N GLN A 308 -11.33 10.50 -21.82
CA GLN A 308 -11.17 9.05 -21.83
C GLN A 308 -10.05 8.54 -20.88
N LEU A 309 -9.38 9.42 -20.16
CA LEU A 309 -8.24 9.08 -19.29
C LEU A 309 -8.65 8.64 -17.88
N VAL A 310 -9.85 8.12 -17.71
CA VAL A 310 -10.41 7.70 -16.43
C VAL A 310 -11.02 6.30 -16.52
N HIS A 311 -11.03 5.61 -15.39
CA HIS A 311 -11.72 4.34 -15.19
C HIS A 311 -12.50 4.43 -13.88
N VAL A 312 -13.71 3.91 -13.83
CA VAL A 312 -14.51 3.81 -12.61
C VAL A 312 -14.56 2.36 -12.17
N ASN A 313 -14.26 2.11 -10.91
CA ASN A 313 -14.37 0.83 -10.25
C ASN A 313 -15.53 0.91 -9.24
N LEU A 314 -16.60 0.17 -9.49
CA LEU A 314 -17.75 0.08 -8.59
C LEU A 314 -17.54 -1.08 -7.63
N ILE A 315 -17.60 -0.81 -6.34
CA ILE A 315 -17.28 -1.77 -5.28
C ILE A 315 -18.51 -1.91 -4.38
N PRO A 316 -19.23 -3.04 -4.40
CA PRO A 316 -20.30 -3.29 -3.44
C PRO A 316 -19.74 -3.20 -2.01
N LEU A 317 -20.38 -2.40 -1.15
CA LEU A 317 -19.96 -2.29 0.24
C LEU A 317 -20.33 -3.57 0.99
N ASN A 318 -19.33 -4.16 1.64
CA ASN A 318 -19.56 -5.24 2.59
C ASN A 318 -20.04 -4.68 3.94
N PRO A 319 -20.82 -5.45 4.71
CA PRO A 319 -21.15 -5.09 6.09
C PRO A 319 -19.88 -4.83 6.92
N THR A 320 -19.86 -3.73 7.66
CA THR A 320 -18.74 -3.30 8.54
C THR A 320 -19.17 -3.30 10.00
#